data_7a8028cd078128c662227b6c8e89a3c8
#
_entry.id   7a8028cd078128c662227b6c8e89a3c8
#
_cell.length_a   1.000
_cell.length_b   1.000
_cell.length_c   1.000
_cell.angle_alpha   90.00
_cell.angle_beta   90.00
_cell.angle_gamma   90.00
#
_symmetry.space_group_name_H-M   'P 1'
#
loop_
_entity.id
_entity.type
_entity.pdbx_description
1 polymer ?
#
loop_
_entity_poly.entity_id
_entity_poly.type
_entity_poly.pdbx_seq_one_letter_code
_entity_poly.pdbx_strand_id
1 'polypeptide(L)'
;MRLEGLPMKNVTKIISPAKVNLVLAVGEKQESGFHEVQTIMHSLALHDTLSMRRFDDEGSGDGLQVMLKCESSFTIDPLLIKAEENIAYKAVVELAKALGRTQDETIEMILSKVIPAEAGLGGGSSNAAAALVGAATLWGVGVEDERVQEVASRLGADVSFFLKGGCARLSGKGDVFEAQLEPRSGFVLLVRPDAGVSTGKAYAAFDEDPVLPSSEYLSSIAALDAAVDVSLYNXXXXXXX
;
A
#
# COMPACT_ATOMS: atom_id res chain seq x y z
N MET A 1 20.96 0.50 29.65
CA MET A 1 19.63 0.29 30.24
C MET A 1 19.06 -1.01 29.67
N ARG A 2 18.86 -2.03 30.51
CA ARG A 2 18.42 -3.37 30.07
C ARG A 2 16.93 -3.33 29.73
N LEU A 3 16.60 -3.71 28.51
CA LEU A 3 15.23 -3.86 28.05
C LEU A 3 14.68 -5.25 28.44
N GLU A 4 14.75 -5.58 29.72
CA GLU A 4 14.21 -6.85 30.25
C GLU A 4 12.83 -6.57 30.87
N GLY A 5 11.79 -7.20 30.31
CA GLY A 5 10.52 -7.34 31.00
C GLY A 5 9.26 -6.74 30.39
N LEU A 6 9.30 -6.23 29.16
CA LEU A 6 8.04 -5.81 28.52
C LEU A 6 7.33 -7.05 27.93
N PRO A 7 6.04 -7.22 28.19
CA PRO A 7 5.30 -8.35 27.62
C PRO A 7 5.32 -8.24 26.08
N MET A 8 5.59 -9.34 25.42
CA MET A 8 5.71 -9.46 23.96
C MET A 8 4.47 -8.97 23.17
N LYS A 9 3.37 -8.74 23.84
CA LYS A 9 2.11 -8.22 23.25
C LYS A 9 2.19 -6.77 22.80
N ASN A 10 3.22 -6.03 23.20
CA ASN A 10 3.32 -4.59 22.90
C ASN A 10 4.35 -4.27 21.80
N VAL A 11 4.81 -5.29 21.07
CA VAL A 11 5.78 -5.13 19.97
C VAL A 11 5.33 -6.00 18.78
N THR A 12 5.40 -5.45 17.58
CA THR A 12 5.13 -6.20 16.36
C THR A 12 6.08 -5.75 15.24
N LYS A 13 6.37 -6.65 14.33
CA LYS A 13 7.21 -6.40 13.16
C LYS A 13 6.47 -6.93 11.93
N ILE A 14 6.25 -6.07 10.95
CA ILE A 14 5.45 -6.37 9.77
C ILE A 14 6.31 -6.18 8.52
N ILE A 15 6.20 -7.12 7.60
CA ILE A 15 6.77 -7.04 6.26
C ILE A 15 5.79 -6.24 5.40
N SER A 16 6.30 -5.26 4.67
CA SER A 16 5.55 -4.33 3.83
C SER A 16 6.02 -4.52 2.39
N PRO A 17 5.44 -5.48 1.61
CA PRO A 17 5.94 -5.84 0.29
C PRO A 17 5.68 -4.77 -0.76
N ALA A 18 6.49 -4.75 -1.82
CA ALA A 18 6.19 -4.01 -3.04
C ALA A 18 5.12 -4.76 -3.85
N LYS A 19 4.57 -4.11 -4.88
CA LYS A 19 3.69 -4.73 -5.87
C LYS A 19 4.14 -4.38 -7.30
N VAL A 20 3.70 -5.18 -8.24
CA VAL A 20 3.66 -4.80 -9.65
C VAL A 20 2.24 -5.01 -10.17
N ASN A 21 1.90 -4.28 -11.22
CA ASN A 21 0.70 -4.56 -12.00
C ASN A 21 1.13 -5.48 -13.15
N LEU A 22 0.76 -6.76 -13.07
CA LEU A 22 1.01 -7.71 -14.17
C LEU A 22 0.16 -7.35 -15.39
N VAL A 23 -1.03 -6.81 -15.11
CA VAL A 23 -1.96 -6.28 -16.11
C VAL A 23 -2.45 -4.93 -15.58
N LEU A 24 -2.55 -3.94 -16.46
CA LEU A 24 -3.18 -2.66 -16.16
C LEU A 24 -3.85 -2.12 -17.42
N ALA A 25 -5.18 -2.16 -17.43
CA ALA A 25 -6.00 -1.56 -18.47
C ALA A 25 -6.67 -0.31 -17.86
N VAL A 26 -6.47 0.83 -18.51
CA VAL A 26 -7.02 2.11 -18.06
C VAL A 26 -8.14 2.49 -19.01
N GLY A 27 -9.34 2.63 -18.47
CA GLY A 27 -10.54 3.01 -19.21
C GLY A 27 -10.80 4.51 -19.20
N GLU A 28 -12.02 4.87 -19.58
CA GLU A 28 -12.42 6.27 -19.64
C GLU A 28 -12.43 6.94 -18.26
N LYS A 29 -12.18 8.24 -18.29
CA LYS A 29 -12.30 9.10 -17.13
C LYS A 29 -13.77 9.23 -16.73
N GLN A 30 -14.08 8.94 -15.49
CA GLN A 30 -15.42 9.01 -14.93
C GLN A 30 -15.74 10.43 -14.44
N GLU A 31 -17.02 10.70 -14.20
CA GLU A 31 -17.46 12.00 -13.64
C GLU A 31 -16.80 12.31 -12.29
N SER A 32 -16.38 11.29 -11.56
CA SER A 32 -15.64 11.41 -10.30
C SER A 32 -14.23 11.97 -10.46
N GLY A 33 -13.74 12.07 -11.71
CA GLY A 33 -12.37 12.49 -12.03
C GLY A 33 -11.35 11.34 -12.04
N PHE A 34 -11.75 10.12 -11.66
CA PHE A 34 -10.90 8.93 -11.70
C PHE A 34 -11.16 8.12 -12.97
N HIS A 35 -10.17 7.35 -13.38
CA HIS A 35 -10.31 6.38 -14.47
C HIS A 35 -10.80 5.05 -13.91
N GLU A 36 -11.66 4.38 -14.66
CA GLU A 36 -11.94 2.98 -14.39
C GLU A 36 -10.73 2.17 -14.82
N VAL A 37 -10.27 1.25 -13.97
CA VAL A 37 -9.15 0.38 -14.30
C VAL A 37 -9.55 -1.09 -14.09
N GLN A 38 -8.92 -1.96 -14.87
CA GLN A 38 -8.88 -3.39 -14.59
C GLN A 38 -7.41 -3.76 -14.44
N THR A 39 -7.07 -4.38 -13.34
CA THR A 39 -5.67 -4.68 -13.03
C THR A 39 -5.52 -6.03 -12.34
N ILE A 40 -4.38 -6.68 -12.59
CA ILE A 40 -3.91 -7.81 -11.79
C ILE A 40 -2.66 -7.32 -11.06
N MET A 41 -2.77 -7.19 -9.74
CA MET A 41 -1.65 -6.81 -8.88
C MET A 41 -1.00 -8.03 -8.26
N HIS A 42 0.31 -8.01 -8.14
CA HIS A 42 1.08 -9.10 -7.54
C HIS A 42 2.09 -8.54 -6.54
N SER A 43 2.07 -9.06 -5.31
CA SER A 43 3.07 -8.71 -4.29
C SER A 43 4.44 -9.31 -4.63
N LEU A 44 5.49 -8.57 -4.31
CA LEU A 44 6.88 -8.99 -4.57
C LEU A 44 7.60 -9.35 -3.26
N ALA A 45 8.68 -10.09 -3.39
CA ALA A 45 9.57 -10.37 -2.25
C ALA A 45 10.34 -9.12 -1.80
N LEU A 46 10.54 -8.14 -2.68
CA LEU A 46 11.09 -6.83 -2.32
C LEU A 46 10.15 -6.17 -1.31
N HIS A 47 10.67 -5.74 -0.16
CA HIS A 47 9.80 -5.21 0.91
C HIS A 47 10.51 -4.22 1.82
N ASP A 48 9.75 -3.32 2.40
CA ASP A 48 10.12 -2.53 3.57
C ASP A 48 9.80 -3.33 4.83
N THR A 49 10.28 -2.87 5.96
CA THR A 49 9.95 -3.46 7.27
C THR A 49 9.45 -2.37 8.20
N LEU A 50 8.33 -2.62 8.85
CA LEU A 50 7.77 -1.72 9.87
C LEU A 50 7.81 -2.42 11.22
N SER A 51 8.57 -1.84 12.16
CA SER A 51 8.57 -2.26 13.57
C SER A 51 7.71 -1.29 14.35
N MET A 52 6.81 -1.81 15.18
CA MET A 52 5.90 -0.97 15.97
C MET A 52 5.92 -1.40 17.44
N ARG A 53 5.82 -0.43 18.33
CA ARG A 53 5.71 -0.64 19.77
C ARG A 53 4.60 0.24 20.33
N ARG A 54 3.92 -0.29 21.34
CA ARG A 54 2.91 0.44 22.08
C ARG A 54 3.37 0.62 23.53
N PHE A 55 3.23 1.83 24.04
CA PHE A 55 3.48 2.18 25.44
C PHE A 55 2.20 2.75 26.02
N ASP A 56 1.84 2.28 27.20
CA ASP A 56 0.71 2.85 27.95
C ASP A 56 1.26 4.01 28.80
N ASP A 57 0.79 5.22 28.54
CA ASP A 57 1.25 6.47 29.17
C ASP A 57 0.19 7.01 30.15
N GLU A 58 -0.41 6.09 30.93
CA GLU A 58 -1.53 6.40 31.83
C GLU A 58 -1.31 7.66 32.68
N GLY A 59 -2.24 8.60 32.53
CA GLY A 59 -2.27 9.82 33.31
C GLY A 59 -1.41 10.96 32.78
N SER A 60 -0.82 10.85 31.60
CA SER A 60 -0.09 11.97 30.98
C SER A 60 -1.05 13.09 30.56
N GLY A 61 -2.26 12.74 30.15
CA GLY A 61 -3.25 13.68 29.62
C GLY A 61 -3.01 14.07 28.17
N ASP A 62 -2.06 13.42 27.48
CA ASP A 62 -1.65 13.76 26.12
C ASP A 62 -2.45 13.01 25.04
N GLY A 63 -3.25 12.02 25.44
CA GLY A 63 -3.98 11.15 24.51
C GLY A 63 -3.03 10.28 23.68
N LEU A 64 -3.44 9.91 22.48
CA LEU A 64 -2.61 9.11 21.58
C LEU A 64 -1.48 9.95 20.98
N GLN A 65 -0.26 9.52 21.21
CA GLN A 65 0.94 10.05 20.55
C GLN A 65 1.43 9.03 19.51
N VAL A 66 1.75 9.49 18.32
CA VAL A 66 2.31 8.64 17.25
C VAL A 66 3.69 9.19 16.88
N MET A 67 4.70 8.33 16.94
CA MET A 67 6.09 8.68 16.59
C MET A 67 6.53 7.82 15.42
N LEU A 68 7.06 8.43 14.37
CA LEU A 68 7.55 7.70 13.19
C LEU A 68 8.99 8.11 12.89
N LYS A 69 9.87 7.12 12.85
CA LYS A 69 11.24 7.26 12.35
C LYS A 69 11.36 6.47 11.06
N CYS A 70 11.87 7.11 10.01
CA CYS A 70 12.19 6.43 8.74
C CYS A 70 13.70 6.24 8.63
N GLU A 71 14.10 5.02 8.26
CA GLU A 71 15.49 4.65 8.00
C GLU A 71 15.55 4.14 6.55
N SER A 72 16.51 4.60 5.77
CA SER A 72 16.67 4.15 4.38
C SER A 72 18.02 3.43 4.21
N SER A 73 17.99 2.31 3.50
CA SER A 73 19.18 1.56 3.14
C SER A 73 19.89 2.14 1.91
N PHE A 74 19.23 3.08 1.22
CA PHE A 74 19.81 3.73 0.04
C PHE A 74 20.27 5.15 0.39
N THR A 75 21.40 5.54 -0.20
CA THR A 75 21.98 6.89 -0.08
C THR A 75 21.16 7.97 -0.80
N ILE A 76 20.06 7.58 -1.43
CA ILE A 76 19.16 8.53 -2.10
C ILE A 76 18.23 9.10 -1.02
N ASP A 77 18.37 10.36 -0.78
CA ASP A 77 17.67 11.26 0.13
C ASP A 77 16.70 10.58 1.11
N PRO A 78 16.98 10.67 2.40
CA PRO A 78 15.93 10.35 3.36
C PRO A 78 14.74 11.22 2.99
N LEU A 79 13.59 10.59 2.83
CA LEU A 79 12.34 11.29 2.61
C LEU A 79 12.21 12.35 3.71
N LEU A 80 12.50 13.60 3.39
CA LEU A 80 12.31 14.75 4.27
C LEU A 80 10.80 15.05 4.43
N ILE A 81 10.00 13.98 4.42
CA ILE A 81 8.56 14.08 4.67
C ILE A 81 8.38 14.14 6.18
N LYS A 82 7.70 15.15 6.64
CA LYS A 82 7.31 15.23 8.05
C LYS A 82 6.54 13.97 8.44
N ALA A 83 6.74 13.50 9.65
CA ALA A 83 6.09 12.27 10.12
C ALA A 83 4.58 12.30 9.86
N GLU A 84 3.94 13.44 10.14
CA GLU A 84 2.48 13.63 10.02
C GLU A 84 1.98 13.60 8.56
N GLU A 85 2.88 13.82 7.60
CA GLU A 85 2.56 13.75 6.17
C GLU A 85 2.67 12.32 5.64
N ASN A 86 3.40 11.46 6.34
CA ASN A 86 3.61 10.07 5.95
C ASN A 86 2.31 9.27 6.06
N ILE A 87 1.98 8.53 5.01
CA ILE A 87 0.71 7.77 4.96
C ILE A 87 0.66 6.64 6.02
N ALA A 88 1.80 6.09 6.44
CA ALA A 88 1.84 5.10 7.52
C ALA A 88 1.47 5.72 8.88
N TYR A 89 1.93 6.96 9.13
CA TYR A 89 1.53 7.73 10.31
C TYR A 89 0.01 7.98 10.27
N LYS A 90 -0.47 8.50 9.15
CA LYS A 90 -1.91 8.78 8.95
C LYS A 90 -2.76 7.53 9.18
N ALA A 91 -2.28 6.37 8.76
CA ALA A 91 -2.98 5.10 8.92
C ALA A 91 -3.25 4.78 10.41
N VAL A 92 -2.24 4.96 11.26
CA VAL A 92 -2.40 4.74 12.71
C VAL A 92 -3.40 5.74 13.32
N VAL A 93 -3.25 7.04 12.99
CA VAL A 93 -4.11 8.09 13.51
C VAL A 93 -5.57 7.88 13.09
N GLU A 94 -5.80 7.56 11.79
CA GLU A 94 -7.16 7.36 11.28
C GLU A 94 -7.80 6.09 11.85
N LEU A 95 -7.02 5.03 12.05
CA LEU A 95 -7.53 3.81 12.69
C LEU A 95 -7.88 4.08 14.17
N ALA A 96 -7.04 4.82 14.88
CA ALA A 96 -7.32 5.20 16.27
C ALA A 96 -8.66 5.95 16.37
N LYS A 97 -8.88 6.93 15.48
CA LYS A 97 -10.14 7.68 15.39
C LYS A 97 -11.34 6.74 15.13
N ALA A 98 -11.19 5.84 14.16
CA ALA A 98 -12.25 4.89 13.78
C ALA A 98 -12.59 3.94 14.94
N LEU A 99 -11.60 3.59 15.76
CA LEU A 99 -11.77 2.73 16.93
C LEU A 99 -12.23 3.50 18.19
N GLY A 100 -12.31 4.83 18.14
CA GLY A 100 -12.68 5.67 19.28
C GLY A 100 -11.65 5.64 20.41
N ARG A 101 -10.36 5.52 20.08
CA ARG A 101 -9.31 5.44 21.07
C ARG A 101 -9.00 6.82 21.64
N THR A 102 -9.09 6.93 22.96
CA THR A 102 -8.87 8.19 23.70
C THR A 102 -7.87 8.03 24.85
N GLN A 103 -7.28 6.84 24.99
CA GLN A 103 -6.34 6.55 26.07
C GLN A 103 -5.00 7.26 25.85
N ASP A 104 -4.35 7.60 26.93
CA ASP A 104 -2.98 8.10 26.92
C ASP A 104 -2.04 6.93 26.57
N GLU A 105 -1.54 6.94 25.35
CA GLU A 105 -0.64 5.89 24.85
C GLU A 105 0.26 6.42 23.73
N THR A 106 1.43 5.82 23.59
CA THR A 106 2.35 6.13 22.51
C THR A 106 2.50 4.92 21.58
N ILE A 107 2.34 5.14 20.28
CA ILE A 107 2.70 4.18 19.21
C ILE A 107 4.01 4.67 18.58
N GLU A 108 5.08 3.94 18.82
CA GLU A 108 6.38 4.20 18.18
C GLU A 108 6.50 3.30 16.94
N MET A 109 6.90 3.90 15.82
CA MET A 109 7.09 3.21 14.53
C MET A 109 8.49 3.46 14.01
N ILE A 110 9.17 2.38 13.58
CA ILE A 110 10.45 2.46 12.87
C ILE A 110 10.24 1.79 11.51
N LEU A 111 10.29 2.60 10.45
CA LEU A 111 10.08 2.17 9.08
C LEU A 111 11.42 2.09 8.36
N SER A 112 11.86 0.86 8.05
CA SER A 112 13.10 0.59 7.32
C SER A 112 12.77 0.44 5.83
N LYS A 113 13.20 1.42 5.02
CA LYS A 113 12.86 1.55 3.59
C LYS A 113 13.88 0.87 2.69
N VAL A 114 13.37 0.01 1.83
CA VAL A 114 14.10 -0.68 0.75
C VAL A 114 13.42 -0.45 -0.60
N ILE A 115 12.08 -0.26 -0.61
CA ILE A 115 11.32 0.00 -1.84
C ILE A 115 11.60 1.44 -2.30
N PRO A 116 12.08 1.65 -3.55
CA PRO A 116 12.30 3.01 -4.07
C PRO A 116 11.01 3.84 -4.08
N ALA A 117 11.14 5.11 -3.74
CA ALA A 117 10.02 6.05 -3.81
C ALA A 117 9.68 6.38 -5.27
N GLU A 118 8.40 6.67 -5.53
CA GLU A 118 7.88 7.11 -6.83
C GLU A 118 8.24 6.17 -8.01
N ALA A 119 8.33 4.87 -7.72
CA ALA A 119 8.70 3.84 -8.71
C ALA A 119 7.50 2.99 -9.16
N GLY A 120 6.26 3.36 -8.82
CA GLY A 120 5.06 2.58 -9.17
C GLY A 120 4.89 1.29 -8.38
N LEU A 121 5.76 1.05 -7.40
CA LEU A 121 5.82 -0.22 -6.64
C LEU A 121 4.92 -0.27 -5.40
N GLY A 122 4.12 0.76 -5.18
CA GLY A 122 3.14 0.80 -4.08
C GLY A 122 3.75 0.89 -2.68
N GLY A 123 5.02 1.27 -2.54
CA GLY A 123 5.73 1.25 -1.25
C GLY A 123 5.03 2.03 -0.14
N GLY A 124 4.55 3.24 -0.43
CA GLY A 124 3.82 4.07 0.55
C GLY A 124 2.53 3.40 1.02
N SER A 125 1.74 2.89 0.06
CA SER A 125 0.47 2.20 0.37
C SER A 125 0.70 0.91 1.15
N SER A 126 1.76 0.18 0.82
CA SER A 126 2.17 -1.00 1.57
C SER A 126 2.56 -0.65 3.01
N ASN A 127 3.30 0.46 3.20
CA ASN A 127 3.67 0.91 4.55
C ASN A 127 2.41 1.31 5.35
N ALA A 128 1.43 1.95 4.72
CA ALA A 128 0.15 2.29 5.35
C ALA A 128 -0.62 1.01 5.76
N ALA A 129 -0.69 0.02 4.87
CA ALA A 129 -1.33 -1.27 5.19
C ALA A 129 -0.61 -1.97 6.35
N ALA A 130 0.73 -1.99 6.33
CA ALA A 130 1.53 -2.55 7.42
C ALA A 130 1.26 -1.82 8.74
N ALA A 131 1.10 -0.48 8.69
CA ALA A 131 0.78 0.32 9.88
C ALA A 131 -0.62 -0.01 10.42
N LEU A 132 -1.62 -0.21 9.53
CA LEU A 132 -2.96 -0.66 9.93
C LEU A 132 -2.91 -2.04 10.59
N VAL A 133 -2.22 -3.01 9.98
CA VAL A 133 -2.05 -4.36 10.53
C VAL A 133 -1.37 -4.30 11.90
N GLY A 134 -0.28 -3.52 11.99
CA GLY A 134 0.48 -3.38 13.24
C GLY A 134 -0.34 -2.75 14.35
N ALA A 135 -1.00 -1.63 14.07
CA ALA A 135 -1.84 -0.93 15.05
C ALA A 135 -3.02 -1.79 15.49
N ALA A 136 -3.71 -2.43 14.52
CA ALA A 136 -4.81 -3.36 14.82
C ALA A 136 -4.34 -4.47 15.75
N THR A 137 -3.18 -5.08 15.44
CA THR A 137 -2.58 -6.13 16.28
C THR A 137 -2.30 -5.62 17.72
N LEU A 138 -1.67 -4.45 17.83
CA LEU A 138 -1.33 -3.85 19.14
C LEU A 138 -2.58 -3.50 19.95
N TRP A 139 -3.67 -3.18 19.27
CA TRP A 139 -4.96 -2.82 19.90
C TRP A 139 -5.91 -4.02 20.03
N GLY A 140 -5.48 -5.22 19.62
CA GLY A 140 -6.29 -6.45 19.75
C GLY A 140 -7.50 -6.48 18.81
N VAL A 141 -7.38 -5.82 17.64
CA VAL A 141 -8.44 -5.76 16.62
C VAL A 141 -8.01 -6.64 15.43
N GLY A 142 -8.94 -7.38 14.86
CA GLY A 142 -8.68 -8.21 13.67
C GLY A 142 -8.50 -7.34 12.42
N VAL A 143 -7.65 -7.76 11.51
CA VAL A 143 -7.45 -7.06 10.22
C VAL A 143 -8.76 -7.01 9.41
N GLU A 144 -9.62 -8.03 9.59
CA GLU A 144 -10.91 -8.11 8.89
C GLU A 144 -12.00 -7.22 9.50
N ASP A 145 -11.70 -6.52 10.60
CA ASP A 145 -12.64 -5.57 11.22
C ASP A 145 -13.00 -4.49 10.18
N GLU A 146 -14.29 -4.23 10.06
CA GLU A 146 -14.86 -3.29 9.08
C GLU A 146 -14.19 -1.91 9.15
N ARG A 147 -13.88 -1.44 10.36
CA ARG A 147 -13.22 -0.14 10.57
C ARG A 147 -11.81 -0.12 9.98
N VAL A 148 -11.07 -1.24 10.07
CA VAL A 148 -9.72 -1.37 9.47
C VAL A 148 -9.85 -1.30 7.94
N GLN A 149 -10.80 -2.04 7.37
CA GLN A 149 -11.05 -2.08 5.92
C GLN A 149 -11.48 -0.71 5.38
N GLU A 150 -12.37 -0.01 6.09
CA GLU A 150 -12.81 1.34 5.72
C GLU A 150 -11.67 2.35 5.73
N VAL A 151 -10.82 2.32 6.76
CA VAL A 151 -9.66 3.22 6.83
C VAL A 151 -8.70 2.92 5.67
N ALA A 152 -8.44 1.65 5.37
CA ALA A 152 -7.58 1.27 4.24
C ALA A 152 -8.12 1.83 2.91
N SER A 153 -9.42 1.66 2.66
CA SER A 153 -10.08 2.15 1.44
C SER A 153 -9.97 3.67 1.29
N ARG A 154 -10.15 4.42 2.39
CA ARG A 154 -10.02 5.89 2.38
C ARG A 154 -8.59 6.35 2.15
N LEU A 155 -7.60 5.61 2.64
CA LEU A 155 -6.18 5.94 2.47
C LEU A 155 -5.71 5.74 1.03
N GLY A 156 -6.25 4.75 0.34
CA GLY A 156 -5.93 4.53 -1.06
C GLY A 156 -6.25 3.12 -1.57
N ALA A 157 -6.50 3.01 -2.86
CA ALA A 157 -6.83 1.75 -3.53
C ALA A 157 -5.79 0.66 -3.24
N ASP A 158 -4.51 0.97 -3.43
CA ASP A 158 -3.43 0.01 -3.19
C ASP A 158 -3.33 -0.41 -1.72
N VAL A 159 -3.79 0.42 -0.75
CA VAL A 159 -3.74 0.07 0.69
C VAL A 159 -4.63 -1.14 0.95
N SER A 160 -5.84 -1.14 0.38
CA SER A 160 -6.77 -2.27 0.49
C SER A 160 -6.19 -3.56 -0.10
N PHE A 161 -5.52 -3.46 -1.26
CA PHE A 161 -4.83 -4.60 -1.85
C PHE A 161 -3.79 -5.19 -0.87
N PHE A 162 -2.97 -4.34 -0.24
CA PHE A 162 -1.89 -4.80 0.64
C PHE A 162 -2.39 -5.42 1.96
N LEU A 163 -3.62 -5.16 2.38
CA LEU A 163 -4.19 -5.88 3.54
C LEU A 163 -4.40 -7.36 3.23
N LYS A 164 -4.64 -7.71 1.96
CA LYS A 164 -4.80 -9.09 1.51
C LYS A 164 -3.50 -9.66 0.93
N GLY A 165 -2.84 -8.88 0.09
CA GLY A 165 -1.58 -9.27 -0.55
C GLY A 165 -1.73 -10.37 -1.61
N GLY A 166 -0.61 -11.02 -1.92
CA GLY A 166 -0.59 -12.11 -2.89
C GLY A 166 -0.75 -11.64 -4.34
N CYS A 167 -1.68 -12.27 -5.06
CA CYS A 167 -2.03 -11.92 -6.44
C CYS A 167 -3.54 -11.70 -6.51
N ALA A 168 -4.01 -10.57 -7.03
CA ALA A 168 -5.43 -10.26 -7.05
C ALA A 168 -5.83 -9.50 -8.31
N ARG A 169 -7.06 -9.78 -8.77
CA ARG A 169 -7.70 -8.99 -9.83
C ARG A 169 -8.58 -7.94 -9.16
N LEU A 170 -8.42 -6.68 -9.63
CA LEU A 170 -9.15 -5.53 -9.09
C LEU A 170 -9.74 -4.71 -10.23
N SER A 171 -10.85 -4.01 -9.93
CA SER A 171 -11.53 -3.10 -10.85
C SER A 171 -11.81 -1.77 -10.15
N GLY A 172 -12.72 -0.98 -10.71
CA GLY A 172 -13.03 0.36 -10.21
C GLY A 172 -11.84 1.30 -10.46
N LYS A 173 -11.37 2.00 -9.45
CA LYS A 173 -10.11 2.77 -9.51
C LYS A 173 -8.92 1.95 -8.99
N GLY A 174 -9.04 0.61 -9.01
CA GLY A 174 -8.08 -0.35 -8.46
C GLY A 174 -8.41 -0.75 -7.01
N ASP A 175 -9.60 -0.41 -6.53
CA ASP A 175 -10.02 -0.59 -5.15
C ASP A 175 -11.13 -1.64 -4.98
N VAL A 176 -11.75 -2.07 -6.07
CA VAL A 176 -12.79 -3.10 -6.02
C VAL A 176 -12.13 -4.48 -6.21
N PHE A 177 -12.13 -5.27 -5.17
CA PHE A 177 -11.53 -6.60 -5.16
C PHE A 177 -12.46 -7.58 -5.88
N GLU A 178 -12.02 -8.12 -7.02
CA GLU A 178 -12.79 -9.04 -7.86
C GLU A 178 -12.49 -10.51 -7.53
N ALA A 179 -11.20 -10.84 -7.42
CA ALA A 179 -10.79 -12.23 -7.20
C ALA A 179 -9.37 -12.31 -6.63
N GLN A 180 -9.18 -13.26 -5.71
CA GLN A 180 -7.85 -13.70 -5.31
C GLN A 180 -7.36 -14.71 -6.36
N LEU A 181 -6.15 -14.52 -6.85
CA LEU A 181 -5.52 -15.40 -7.83
C LEU A 181 -4.35 -16.14 -7.19
N GLU A 182 -3.96 -17.26 -7.79
CA GLU A 182 -2.77 -17.99 -7.33
C GLU A 182 -1.51 -17.16 -7.62
N PRO A 183 -0.66 -16.91 -6.61
CA PRO A 183 0.56 -16.15 -6.84
C PRO A 183 1.51 -16.87 -7.81
N ARG A 184 2.11 -16.12 -8.71
CA ARG A 184 3.12 -16.65 -9.63
C ARG A 184 4.50 -16.69 -8.96
N SER A 185 5.23 -17.75 -9.17
CA SER A 185 6.63 -17.85 -8.78
C SER A 185 7.52 -17.49 -9.97
N GLY A 186 8.52 -16.65 -9.71
CA GLY A 186 9.43 -16.22 -10.77
C GLY A 186 10.26 -15.03 -10.34
N PHE A 187 10.95 -14.44 -11.29
CA PHE A 187 11.81 -13.28 -11.09
C PHE A 187 11.30 -12.10 -11.92
N VAL A 188 11.31 -10.92 -11.32
CA VAL A 188 10.96 -9.66 -11.99
C VAL A 188 12.21 -8.79 -11.97
N LEU A 189 12.62 -8.32 -13.15
CA LEU A 189 13.68 -7.32 -13.27
C LEU A 189 13.04 -5.94 -13.18
N LEU A 190 13.40 -5.18 -12.14
CA LEU A 190 12.94 -3.81 -11.95
C LEU A 190 14.01 -2.84 -12.48
N VAL A 191 13.64 -2.05 -13.47
CA VAL A 191 14.53 -1.01 -14.02
C VAL A 191 13.95 0.36 -13.65
N ARG A 192 14.68 1.12 -12.87
CA ARG A 192 14.26 2.45 -12.44
C ARG A 192 15.10 3.50 -13.15
N PRO A 193 14.49 4.38 -13.94
CA PRO A 193 15.22 5.52 -14.51
C PRO A 193 15.52 6.57 -13.43
N ASP A 194 16.41 7.49 -13.71
CA ASP A 194 16.78 8.55 -12.77
C ASP A 194 15.63 9.53 -12.52
N ALA A 195 14.73 9.68 -13.49
CA ALA A 195 13.55 10.54 -13.36
C ALA A 195 12.35 9.75 -12.85
N GLY A 196 11.74 10.20 -11.76
CA GLY A 196 10.49 9.67 -11.27
C GLY A 196 9.30 10.25 -12.02
N VAL A 197 8.24 9.44 -12.15
CA VAL A 197 6.97 9.90 -12.75
C VAL A 197 5.89 9.81 -11.69
N SER A 198 5.28 10.95 -11.35
CA SER A 198 4.14 10.93 -10.43
C SER A 198 2.91 10.34 -11.13
N THR A 199 2.13 9.57 -10.40
CA THR A 199 0.88 8.96 -10.90
C THR A 199 -0.05 10.01 -11.53
N GLY A 200 -0.19 11.18 -10.90
CA GLY A 200 -1.05 12.25 -11.42
C GLY A 200 -0.60 12.75 -12.79
N LYS A 201 0.71 12.93 -12.98
CA LYS A 201 1.25 13.35 -14.29
C LYS A 201 1.06 12.27 -15.36
N ALA A 202 1.21 11.00 -14.99
CA ALA A 202 0.99 9.89 -15.91
C ALA A 202 -0.46 9.85 -16.39
N TYR A 203 -1.44 9.98 -15.48
CA TYR A 203 -2.86 10.04 -15.87
C TYR A 203 -3.19 11.30 -16.67
N ALA A 204 -2.60 12.44 -16.33
CA ALA A 204 -2.81 13.68 -17.11
C ALA A 204 -2.31 13.53 -18.55
N ALA A 205 -1.14 12.88 -18.73
CA ALA A 205 -0.61 12.61 -20.07
C ALA A 205 -1.50 11.62 -20.84
N PHE A 206 -2.02 10.60 -20.15
CA PHE A 206 -2.99 9.64 -20.74
C PHE A 206 -4.27 10.38 -21.21
N ASP A 207 -4.75 11.33 -20.42
CA ASP A 207 -5.95 12.13 -20.77
C ASP A 207 -5.79 12.92 -22.09
N GLU A 208 -4.55 13.28 -22.46
CA GLU A 208 -4.27 14.04 -23.67
C GLU A 208 -4.42 13.19 -24.94
N ASP A 209 -4.11 11.89 -24.87
CA ASP A 209 -4.20 10.96 -26.00
C ASP A 209 -4.54 9.54 -25.50
N PRO A 210 -5.79 9.32 -25.08
CA PRO A 210 -6.14 8.06 -24.42
C PRO A 210 -6.24 6.89 -25.41
N VAL A 211 -5.48 5.82 -25.13
CA VAL A 211 -5.59 4.54 -25.84
C VAL A 211 -6.48 3.63 -24.97
N LEU A 212 -7.76 3.60 -25.31
CA LEU A 212 -8.74 2.85 -24.54
C LEU A 212 -8.69 1.34 -24.88
N PRO A 213 -8.82 0.48 -23.85
CA PRO A 213 -8.86 -0.98 -24.11
C PRO A 213 -10.14 -1.38 -24.82
N SER A 214 -10.05 -2.33 -25.75
CA SER A 214 -11.25 -2.87 -26.40
C SER A 214 -12.08 -3.72 -25.43
N SER A 215 -13.38 -3.86 -25.72
CA SER A 215 -14.27 -4.72 -24.91
C SER A 215 -13.81 -6.18 -24.91
N GLU A 216 -13.24 -6.65 -26.01
CA GLU A 216 -12.67 -8.00 -26.09
C GLU A 216 -11.47 -8.16 -25.16
N TYR A 217 -10.59 -7.15 -25.13
CA TYR A 217 -9.41 -7.12 -24.23
C TYR A 217 -9.86 -7.12 -22.76
N LEU A 218 -10.83 -6.27 -22.39
CA LEU A 218 -11.36 -6.22 -21.02
C LEU A 218 -11.99 -7.57 -20.62
N SER A 219 -12.73 -8.20 -21.54
CA SER A 219 -13.32 -9.52 -21.30
C SER A 219 -12.25 -10.59 -21.10
N SER A 220 -11.14 -10.49 -21.84
CA SER A 220 -10.02 -11.44 -21.69
C SER A 220 -9.34 -11.28 -20.32
N ILE A 221 -9.17 -10.05 -19.85
CA ILE A 221 -8.62 -9.78 -18.50
C ILE A 221 -9.54 -10.37 -17.41
N ALA A 222 -10.85 -10.17 -17.56
CA ALA A 222 -11.84 -10.70 -16.63
C ALA A 222 -11.81 -12.22 -16.54
N ALA A 223 -11.44 -12.88 -17.63
CA ALA A 223 -11.33 -14.35 -17.71
C ALA A 223 -9.95 -14.88 -17.28
N LEU A 224 -8.95 -13.99 -17.08
CA LEU A 224 -7.60 -14.41 -16.71
C LEU A 224 -7.58 -15.06 -15.32
N ASP A 225 -7.02 -16.24 -15.24
CA ASP A 225 -6.56 -16.81 -14.00
C ASP A 225 -5.01 -16.77 -13.98
N ALA A 226 -4.41 -17.27 -12.95
CA ALA A 226 -2.95 -17.19 -12.76
C ALA A 226 -2.15 -18.07 -13.76
N ALA A 227 -2.82 -18.91 -14.52
CA ALA A 227 -2.13 -19.83 -15.48
C ALA A 227 -1.83 -19.16 -16.83
N VAL A 228 -2.47 -18.03 -17.13
CA VAL A 228 -2.32 -17.35 -18.43
C VAL A 228 -1.04 -16.51 -18.47
N ASP A 229 -0.40 -16.44 -19.64
CA ASP A 229 0.77 -15.59 -19.86
C ASP A 229 0.33 -14.10 -19.88
N VAL A 230 0.59 -13.40 -18.81
CA VAL A 230 0.21 -11.98 -18.63
C VAL A 230 1.13 -11.01 -19.41
N SER A 231 2.19 -11.51 -20.02
CA SER A 231 3.10 -10.65 -20.81
C SER A 231 2.39 -9.98 -22.00
N LEU A 232 1.31 -10.58 -22.46
CA LEU A 232 0.51 -10.08 -23.59
C LEU A 232 -0.46 -8.95 -23.19
N TYR A 233 -0.61 -8.65 -21.88
CA TYR A 233 -1.70 -7.82 -21.38
C TYR A 233 -1.28 -6.52 -20.71
N ASN A 234 -0.02 -6.17 -20.81
CA ASN A 234 0.44 -4.91 -20.18
C ASN A 234 0.68 -3.83 -21.24
N UNK A 235 -0.24 -3.41 -21.60
CA UNK A 235 -0.26 -2.44 -22.64
C UNK A 235 -0.28 -1.02 -22.20
N UNK A 236 -0.45 -0.90 -21.12
CA UNK A 236 -0.44 0.37 -20.54
C UNK A 236 0.92 0.86 -20.12
N UNK A 237 1.58 0.13 -20.03
CA UNK A 237 2.91 0.40 -19.69
C UNK A 237 3.65 1.04 -20.81
N UNK A 238 3.18 0.91 -21.71
CA UNK A 238 3.73 1.44 -22.85
C UNK A 238 3.55 2.90 -22.97
N UNK A 239 2.82 3.25 -22.53
CA UNK A 239 2.55 4.61 -22.53
C UNK A 239 3.34 5.42 -21.59
N UNK A 240 3.79 4.77 -20.87
CA UNK A 240 4.58 5.38 -19.89
C UNK A 240 6.04 5.30 -20.13
N UNK A 241 6.21 4.92 -21.10
CA UNK A 241 7.54 4.83 -21.45
C UNK A 241 8.07 5.97 -21.95
#